data_af56ff4abdc02ef6cf36b6100e6bb7d6
#
_entry.id   af56ff4abdc02ef6cf36b6100e6bb7d6
#
_cell.length_a   1.000
_cell.length_b   1.000
_cell.length_c   1.000
_cell.angle_alpha   90.00
_cell.angle_beta   90.00
_cell.angle_gamma   90.00
#
_symmetry.space_group_name_H-M   'P 1'
#
loop_
_entity.id
_entity.type
_entity.pdbx_description
1 polymer ?
#
loop_
_entity_poly.entity_id
_entity_poly.type
_entity_poly.pdbx_seq_one_letter_code
_entity_poly.pdbx_strand_id
1 'polypeptide(L)'
;DREARSDWEERYKAGLRTVDPDGGMSEEENARASRGLSTVVHPMMAEAATQFNARAIAELYPSGGPVKSIIVGNPDEEVEEQARRVKDYMNYQITQEMPEYFPDLDKMLFQLPLVGHAFKKVWWDANLDRQCSKFVKAEDFVVAPESTDLYTSQRYTHLIRMPRNDFNKYVAAGWYLNSEYSGDGIDPSGDTTEDIEGVDPYSNSDETMTLLEMHVYDSFDGIDGAE
;
A
#
# COMPACT_ATOMS: atom_id res chain seq x y z
N ASP A 1 9.46 11.54 11.55
CA ASP A 1 9.59 10.20 10.93
C ASP A 1 9.63 10.30 9.40
N ARG A 2 8.73 11.05 8.75
CA ARG A 2 8.76 11.20 7.28
C ARG A 2 10.04 11.88 6.79
N GLU A 3 10.47 12.94 7.44
CA GLU A 3 11.70 13.66 7.08
C GLU A 3 12.95 12.76 7.16
N ALA A 4 12.99 11.83 8.11
CA ALA A 4 14.10 10.90 8.28
C ALA A 4 14.30 9.91 7.11
N ARG A 5 13.29 9.74 6.23
CA ARG A 5 13.35 8.85 5.08
C ARG A 5 13.46 9.59 3.73
N SER A 6 13.74 10.89 3.74
CA SER A 6 13.84 11.70 2.52
C SER A 6 14.79 11.11 1.47
N ASP A 7 15.95 10.61 1.88
CA ASP A 7 16.92 9.97 0.99
C ASP A 7 16.38 8.70 0.32
N TRP A 8 15.48 7.98 1.01
CA TRP A 8 14.79 6.83 0.44
C TRP A 8 13.72 7.28 -0.56
N GLU A 9 12.94 8.31 -0.23
CA GLU A 9 11.92 8.87 -1.12
C GLU A 9 12.54 9.40 -2.42
N GLU A 10 13.68 10.06 -2.38
CA GLU A 10 14.41 10.51 -3.57
C GLU A 10 14.86 9.35 -4.46
N ARG A 11 15.41 8.30 -3.86
CA ARG A 11 15.81 7.09 -4.60
C ARG A 11 14.61 6.37 -5.21
N TYR A 12 13.49 6.33 -4.50
CA TYR A 12 12.25 5.73 -5.01
C TYR A 12 11.71 6.51 -6.20
N LYS A 13 11.64 7.84 -6.12
CA LYS A 13 11.24 8.70 -7.23
C LYS A 13 12.16 8.52 -8.45
N ALA A 14 13.46 8.46 -8.24
CA ALA A 14 14.40 8.18 -9.31
C ALA A 14 14.16 6.81 -9.96
N GLY A 15 13.82 5.78 -9.16
CA GLY A 15 13.44 4.46 -9.64
C GLY A 15 12.17 4.47 -10.49
N LEU A 16 11.12 5.17 -10.05
CA LEU A 16 9.86 5.31 -10.80
C LEU A 16 10.07 5.92 -12.18
N ARG A 17 10.89 6.98 -12.29
CA ARG A 17 11.22 7.60 -13.58
C ARG A 17 11.92 6.65 -14.55
N THR A 18 12.65 5.66 -14.06
CA THR A 18 13.27 4.64 -14.92
C THR A 18 12.28 3.57 -15.40
N VAL A 19 11.14 3.43 -14.70
CA VAL A 19 10.06 2.50 -15.08
C VAL A 19 9.14 3.14 -16.11
N ASP A 20 8.80 4.40 -15.91
CA ASP A 20 8.01 5.20 -16.84
C ASP A 20 8.83 6.39 -17.37
N PRO A 21 9.59 6.19 -18.44
CA PRO A 21 10.37 7.26 -19.04
C PRO A 21 9.54 8.37 -19.70
N ASP A 22 8.23 8.13 -19.94
CA ASP A 22 7.30 9.13 -20.45
C ASP A 22 6.64 9.98 -19.34
N GLY A 23 6.82 9.59 -18.08
CA GLY A 23 6.25 10.24 -16.90
C GLY A 23 6.87 11.60 -16.52
N GLY A 24 7.60 12.22 -17.44
CA GLY A 24 8.23 13.53 -17.26
C GLY A 24 9.76 13.47 -17.21
N MET A 25 10.38 14.29 -18.02
CA MET A 25 11.84 14.43 -18.04
C MET A 25 12.32 15.15 -16.79
N SER A 26 13.33 14.60 -16.12
CA SER A 26 14.03 15.31 -15.05
C SER A 26 14.71 16.58 -15.60
N GLU A 27 15.06 17.52 -14.72
CA GLU A 27 15.79 18.73 -15.13
C GLU A 27 17.12 18.39 -15.84
N GLU A 28 17.79 17.31 -15.42
CA GLU A 28 19.01 16.84 -16.07
C GLU A 28 18.76 16.28 -17.48
N GLU A 29 17.67 15.54 -17.66
CA GLU A 29 17.28 15.03 -18.99
C GLU A 29 16.86 16.15 -19.93
N ASN A 30 16.12 17.15 -19.44
CA ASN A 30 15.80 18.35 -20.17
C ASN A 30 17.07 19.13 -20.56
N ALA A 31 18.04 19.24 -19.64
CA ALA A 31 19.33 19.86 -19.92
C ALA A 31 20.16 19.07 -20.94
N ARG A 32 20.05 17.73 -20.95
CA ARG A 32 20.68 16.85 -21.97
C ARG A 32 20.01 17.02 -23.34
N ALA A 33 18.67 16.99 -23.37
CA ALA A 33 17.89 17.20 -24.58
C ALA A 33 18.21 18.56 -25.22
N SER A 34 18.32 19.62 -24.44
CA SER A 34 18.66 20.97 -24.91
C SER A 34 20.07 21.07 -25.52
N ARG A 35 20.97 20.16 -25.16
CA ARG A 35 22.32 19.99 -25.73
C ARG A 35 22.34 19.06 -26.93
N GLY A 36 21.21 18.53 -27.39
CA GLY A 36 21.12 17.56 -28.48
C GLY A 36 21.65 16.16 -28.14
N LEU A 37 21.76 15.83 -26.84
CA LEU A 37 22.16 14.51 -26.39
C LEU A 37 20.94 13.58 -26.35
N SER A 38 21.18 12.29 -26.52
CA SER A 38 20.11 11.27 -26.43
C SER A 38 19.56 11.19 -25.01
N THR A 39 18.24 11.18 -24.90
CA THR A 39 17.48 10.98 -23.66
C THR A 39 16.81 9.59 -23.61
N VAL A 40 17.15 8.71 -24.55
CA VAL A 40 16.59 7.35 -24.59
C VAL A 40 17.05 6.56 -23.40
N VAL A 41 16.08 6.15 -22.56
CA VAL A 41 16.27 5.25 -21.43
C VAL A 41 15.89 3.83 -21.85
N HIS A 42 16.73 2.84 -21.53
CA HIS A 42 16.39 1.44 -21.77
C HIS A 42 15.48 0.96 -20.62
N PRO A 43 14.28 0.41 -20.90
CA PRO A 43 13.27 0.10 -19.88
C PRO A 43 13.58 -1.20 -19.10
N MET A 44 14.82 -1.42 -18.69
CA MET A 44 15.26 -2.65 -18.00
C MET A 44 14.54 -2.86 -16.67
N MET A 45 14.26 -1.76 -15.93
CA MET A 45 13.56 -1.84 -14.65
C MET A 45 12.09 -2.22 -14.82
N ALA A 46 11.42 -1.64 -15.82
CA ALA A 46 10.04 -1.98 -16.17
C ALA A 46 9.92 -3.45 -16.60
N GLU A 47 10.85 -3.91 -17.44
CA GLU A 47 10.89 -5.31 -17.87
C GLU A 47 11.12 -6.26 -16.68
N ALA A 48 12.08 -5.96 -15.81
CA ALA A 48 12.39 -6.77 -14.64
C ALA A 48 11.21 -6.82 -13.65
N ALA A 49 10.57 -5.68 -13.38
CA ALA A 49 9.40 -5.60 -12.51
C ALA A 49 8.21 -6.40 -13.07
N THR A 50 7.95 -6.27 -14.37
CA THR A 50 6.87 -7.02 -15.05
C THR A 50 7.12 -8.52 -15.04
N GLN A 51 8.35 -8.95 -15.30
CA GLN A 51 8.72 -10.38 -15.26
C GLN A 51 8.63 -10.96 -13.85
N PHE A 52 9.06 -10.19 -12.84
CA PHE A 52 8.92 -10.60 -11.45
C PHE A 52 7.44 -10.74 -11.08
N ASN A 53 6.62 -9.73 -11.39
CA ASN A 53 5.18 -9.74 -11.11
C ASN A 53 4.49 -10.96 -11.74
N ALA A 54 4.71 -11.20 -13.04
CA ALA A 54 4.10 -12.31 -13.76
C ALA A 54 4.43 -13.68 -13.16
N ARG A 55 5.67 -13.88 -12.72
CA ARG A 55 6.11 -15.12 -12.08
C ARG A 55 5.54 -15.25 -10.66
N ALA A 56 5.61 -14.19 -9.88
CA ALA A 56 5.14 -14.18 -8.50
C ALA A 56 3.62 -14.42 -8.41
N ILE A 57 2.82 -13.82 -9.29
CA ILE A 57 1.37 -14.07 -9.35
C ILE A 57 1.08 -15.53 -9.68
N ALA A 58 1.76 -16.11 -10.65
CA ALA A 58 1.53 -17.51 -11.03
C ALA A 58 1.80 -18.50 -9.87
N GLU A 59 2.75 -18.19 -9.01
CA GLU A 59 3.10 -19.01 -7.85
C GLU A 59 2.22 -18.73 -6.62
N LEU A 60 1.91 -17.45 -6.34
CA LEU A 60 1.18 -17.04 -5.14
C LEU A 60 -0.33 -17.13 -5.31
N TYR A 61 -0.82 -17.04 -6.55
CA TYR A 61 -2.25 -17.11 -6.86
C TYR A 61 -2.54 -18.16 -7.95
N PRO A 62 -2.26 -19.45 -7.67
CA PRO A 62 -2.52 -20.51 -8.64
C PRO A 62 -4.02 -20.72 -8.85
N SER A 63 -4.39 -21.35 -9.98
CA SER A 63 -5.79 -21.62 -10.34
C SER A 63 -6.55 -22.49 -9.33
N GLY A 64 -5.84 -23.27 -8.51
CA GLY A 64 -6.41 -24.06 -7.41
C GLY A 64 -6.67 -23.29 -6.12
N GLY A 65 -6.42 -21.99 -6.12
CA GLY A 65 -6.55 -21.09 -4.98
C GLY A 65 -5.22 -20.89 -4.22
N PRO A 66 -5.05 -19.71 -3.60
CA PRO A 66 -3.80 -19.33 -2.91
C PRO A 66 -3.56 -20.06 -1.58
N VAL A 67 -4.61 -20.64 -0.97
CA VAL A 67 -4.51 -21.27 0.34
C VAL A 67 -4.33 -22.78 0.23
N LYS A 68 -3.33 -23.29 0.96
CA LYS A 68 -3.11 -24.73 1.18
C LYS A 68 -3.17 -25.02 2.67
N SER A 69 -3.81 -26.11 3.06
CA SER A 69 -3.80 -26.59 4.45
C SER A 69 -2.68 -27.61 4.64
N ILE A 70 -2.00 -27.51 5.79
CA ILE A 70 -1.01 -28.48 6.23
C ILE A 70 -1.45 -28.98 7.61
N ILE A 71 -1.55 -30.28 7.77
CA ILE A 71 -1.90 -30.91 9.04
C ILE A 71 -0.61 -31.17 9.83
N VAL A 72 -0.56 -30.68 11.06
CA VAL A 72 0.56 -30.91 11.97
C VAL A 72 0.16 -32.02 12.96
N GLY A 73 0.89 -33.10 12.98
CA GLY A 73 0.62 -34.28 13.82
C GLY A 73 0.17 -35.50 13.02
N ASN A 74 -0.50 -36.44 13.68
CA ASN A 74 -1.05 -37.63 13.01
C ASN A 74 -2.40 -37.27 12.37
N PRO A 75 -2.50 -37.29 11.02
CA PRO A 75 -3.79 -37.12 10.38
C PRO A 75 -4.67 -38.33 10.59
N ASP A 76 -5.92 -38.10 11.00
CA ASP A 76 -7.00 -39.04 10.87
C ASP A 76 -8.00 -38.55 9.81
N GLU A 77 -8.93 -39.37 9.40
CA GLU A 77 -9.86 -39.06 8.31
C GLU A 77 -10.73 -37.84 8.65
N GLU A 78 -11.09 -37.62 9.89
CA GLU A 78 -11.88 -36.46 10.33
C GLU A 78 -11.09 -35.18 10.25
N VAL A 79 -9.83 -35.18 10.68
CA VAL A 79 -8.92 -34.04 10.61
C VAL A 79 -8.60 -33.68 9.15
N GLU A 80 -8.42 -34.66 8.27
CA GLU A 80 -8.20 -34.42 6.84
C GLU A 80 -9.42 -33.76 6.18
N GLU A 81 -10.63 -34.22 6.49
CA GLU A 81 -11.86 -33.62 5.98
C GLU A 81 -12.06 -32.21 6.51
N GLN A 82 -11.77 -31.95 7.78
CA GLN A 82 -11.80 -30.60 8.36
C GLN A 82 -10.79 -29.67 7.69
N ALA A 83 -9.57 -30.11 7.49
CA ALA A 83 -8.53 -29.35 6.81
C ALA A 83 -8.94 -28.99 5.36
N ARG A 84 -9.60 -29.90 4.66
CA ARG A 84 -10.13 -29.64 3.32
C ARG A 84 -11.22 -28.57 3.34
N ARG A 85 -12.18 -28.67 4.27
CA ARG A 85 -13.26 -27.67 4.42
C ARG A 85 -12.70 -26.28 4.74
N VAL A 86 -11.74 -26.18 5.65
CA VAL A 86 -11.07 -24.93 5.99
C VAL A 86 -10.35 -24.32 4.77
N LYS A 87 -9.60 -25.15 4.05
CA LYS A 87 -8.90 -24.71 2.82
C LYS A 87 -9.90 -24.19 1.79
N ASP A 88 -10.97 -24.92 1.53
CA ASP A 88 -11.96 -24.56 0.50
C ASP A 88 -12.69 -23.27 0.89
N TYR A 89 -13.04 -23.11 2.17
CA TYR A 89 -13.67 -21.90 2.69
C TYR A 89 -12.74 -20.68 2.62
N MET A 90 -11.48 -20.80 3.02
CA MET A 90 -10.52 -19.68 2.92
C MET A 90 -10.24 -19.28 1.46
N ASN A 91 -10.16 -20.25 0.56
CA ASN A 91 -10.04 -19.95 -0.87
C ASN A 91 -11.29 -19.23 -1.40
N TYR A 92 -12.49 -19.66 -0.99
CA TYR A 92 -13.74 -18.98 -1.34
C TYR A 92 -13.74 -17.52 -0.85
N GLN A 93 -13.36 -17.27 0.40
CA GLN A 93 -13.28 -15.91 0.93
C GLN A 93 -12.34 -15.03 0.10
N ILE A 94 -11.13 -15.50 -0.18
CA ILE A 94 -10.12 -14.71 -0.91
C ILE A 94 -10.51 -14.50 -2.39
N THR A 95 -11.12 -15.49 -3.04
CA THR A 95 -11.39 -15.43 -4.48
C THR A 95 -12.77 -14.87 -4.83
N GLN A 96 -13.74 -14.96 -3.94
CA GLN A 96 -15.13 -14.59 -4.20
C GLN A 96 -15.64 -13.44 -3.32
N GLU A 97 -15.35 -13.49 -2.03
CA GLU A 97 -15.84 -12.47 -1.09
C GLU A 97 -14.96 -11.21 -1.07
N MET A 98 -13.68 -11.33 -1.42
CA MET A 98 -12.71 -10.24 -1.44
C MET A 98 -12.29 -9.88 -2.88
N PRO A 99 -13.14 -9.21 -3.69
CA PRO A 99 -12.81 -8.88 -5.07
C PRO A 99 -11.59 -7.96 -5.21
N GLU A 100 -11.29 -7.19 -4.17
CA GLU A 100 -10.12 -6.32 -4.09
C GLU A 100 -8.80 -7.08 -3.92
N TYR A 101 -8.83 -8.33 -3.47
CA TYR A 101 -7.62 -9.07 -3.09
C TYR A 101 -6.63 -9.25 -4.25
N PHE A 102 -7.12 -9.72 -5.39
CA PHE A 102 -6.27 -9.99 -6.55
C PHE A 102 -5.70 -8.71 -7.19
N PRO A 103 -6.50 -7.67 -7.49
CA PRO A 103 -5.96 -6.42 -8.02
C PRO A 103 -4.94 -5.75 -7.09
N ASP A 104 -5.15 -5.82 -5.78
CA ASP A 104 -4.22 -5.26 -4.80
C ASP A 104 -2.96 -6.09 -4.67
N LEU A 105 -3.05 -7.43 -4.79
CA LEU A 105 -1.88 -8.30 -4.83
C LEU A 105 -1.02 -8.02 -6.07
N ASP A 106 -1.66 -7.83 -7.23
CA ASP A 106 -0.98 -7.51 -8.49
C ASP A 106 -0.18 -6.20 -8.37
N LYS A 107 -0.81 -5.13 -7.89
CA LYS A 107 -0.14 -3.85 -7.63
C LYS A 107 1.02 -3.99 -6.64
N MET A 108 0.81 -4.73 -5.55
CA MET A 108 1.83 -4.97 -4.53
C MET A 108 3.05 -5.68 -5.12
N LEU A 109 2.85 -6.73 -5.90
CA LEU A 109 3.92 -7.50 -6.51
C LEU A 109 4.66 -6.73 -7.60
N PHE A 110 3.98 -5.84 -8.32
CA PHE A 110 4.64 -4.95 -9.27
C PHE A 110 5.53 -3.91 -8.57
N GLN A 111 5.08 -3.34 -7.46
CA GLN A 111 5.85 -2.33 -6.74
C GLN A 111 6.97 -2.93 -5.88
N LEU A 112 6.82 -4.16 -5.41
CA LEU A 112 7.78 -4.80 -4.50
C LEU A 112 9.25 -4.77 -4.98
N PRO A 113 9.58 -5.13 -6.24
CA PRO A 113 10.96 -5.09 -6.73
C PRO A 113 11.51 -3.68 -6.88
N LEU A 114 10.66 -2.67 -7.02
CA LEU A 114 11.07 -1.26 -7.16
C LEU A 114 11.38 -0.63 -5.81
N VAL A 115 10.60 -0.95 -4.80
CA VAL A 115 10.62 -0.33 -3.47
C VAL A 115 11.45 -1.15 -2.48
N GLY A 116 11.49 -2.46 -2.66
CA GLY A 116 12.13 -3.43 -1.77
C GLY A 116 11.24 -3.92 -0.63
N HIS A 117 10.13 -3.26 -0.36
CA HIS A 117 9.15 -3.66 0.65
C HIS A 117 7.74 -3.22 0.25
N ALA A 118 6.74 -3.90 0.77
CA ALA A 118 5.34 -3.61 0.53
C ALA A 118 4.51 -3.95 1.77
N PHE A 119 3.44 -3.23 1.98
CA PHE A 119 2.56 -3.40 3.13
C PHE A 119 1.17 -3.80 2.68
N LYS A 120 0.51 -4.63 3.48
CA LYS A 120 -0.88 -5.03 3.27
C LYS A 120 -1.64 -4.86 4.58
N LYS A 121 -2.71 -4.06 4.54
CA LYS A 121 -3.63 -3.89 5.65
C LYS A 121 -4.76 -4.90 5.50
N VAL A 122 -5.08 -5.61 6.58
CA VAL A 122 -6.18 -6.55 6.64
C VAL A 122 -7.04 -6.19 7.84
N TRP A 123 -8.36 -6.09 7.63
CA TRP A 123 -9.30 -5.76 8.72
C TRP A 123 -10.67 -6.39 8.44
N TRP A 124 -11.49 -6.42 9.47
CA TRP A 124 -12.91 -6.75 9.35
C TRP A 124 -13.72 -5.47 9.12
N ASP A 125 -14.49 -5.42 8.05
CA ASP A 125 -15.39 -4.30 7.78
C ASP A 125 -16.80 -4.66 8.27
N ALA A 126 -17.24 -3.97 9.31
CA ALA A 126 -18.54 -4.22 9.92
C ALA A 126 -19.73 -3.79 9.05
N ASN A 127 -19.52 -2.88 8.09
CA ASN A 127 -20.59 -2.47 7.17
C ASN A 127 -20.78 -3.48 6.04
N LEU A 128 -19.67 -4.06 5.58
CA LEU A 128 -19.67 -5.07 4.54
C LEU A 128 -19.83 -6.49 5.11
N ASP A 129 -19.75 -6.64 6.43
CA ASP A 129 -19.81 -7.92 7.17
C ASP A 129 -18.84 -8.96 6.59
N ARG A 130 -17.61 -8.52 6.22
CA ARG A 130 -16.58 -9.38 5.64
C ARG A 130 -15.17 -8.89 5.94
N GLN A 131 -14.21 -9.75 5.72
CA GLN A 131 -12.81 -9.38 5.71
C GLN A 131 -12.49 -8.53 4.48
N CYS A 132 -11.67 -7.52 4.68
CA CYS A 132 -11.14 -6.65 3.64
C CYS A 132 -9.63 -6.64 3.67
N SER A 133 -9.02 -6.48 2.52
CA SER A 133 -7.59 -6.28 2.42
C SER A 133 -7.28 -5.13 1.47
N LYS A 134 -6.23 -4.38 1.77
CA LYS A 134 -5.79 -3.26 0.94
C LYS A 134 -4.27 -3.25 0.88
N PHE A 135 -3.75 -3.07 -0.31
CA PHE A 135 -2.35 -2.74 -0.50
C PHE A 135 -2.09 -1.31 -0.04
N VAL A 136 -1.04 -1.10 0.73
CA VAL A 136 -0.59 0.21 1.20
C VAL A 136 0.78 0.47 0.58
N LYS A 137 0.89 1.55 -0.19
CA LYS A 137 2.15 1.97 -0.79
C LYS A 137 3.16 2.27 0.33
N ALA A 138 4.43 2.00 0.09
CA ALA A 138 5.48 2.26 1.08
C ALA A 138 5.60 3.76 1.43
N GLU A 139 5.26 4.64 0.50
CA GLU A 139 5.23 6.09 0.73
C GLU A 139 4.12 6.53 1.68
N ASP A 140 2.99 5.80 1.70
CA ASP A 140 1.85 6.08 2.57
C ASP A 140 1.96 5.43 3.94
N PHE A 141 3.02 4.65 4.19
CA PHE A 141 3.23 3.98 5.47
C PHE A 141 4.53 4.45 6.11
N VAL A 142 4.43 5.18 7.20
CA VAL A 142 5.55 5.80 7.91
C VAL A 142 5.78 5.10 9.23
N VAL A 143 7.00 4.66 9.47
CA VAL A 143 7.43 3.96 10.69
C VAL A 143 8.49 4.79 11.39
N ALA A 144 8.64 4.62 12.68
CA ALA A 144 9.71 5.27 13.44
C ALA A 144 11.09 4.84 12.90
N PRO A 145 12.06 5.76 12.73
CA PRO A 145 13.33 5.47 12.05
C PRO A 145 14.20 4.43 12.77
N GLU A 146 14.00 4.25 14.07
CA GLU A 146 14.75 3.26 14.88
C GLU A 146 14.12 1.85 14.81
N SER A 147 12.95 1.70 14.18
CA SER A 147 12.21 0.43 14.16
C SER A 147 12.86 -0.57 13.22
N THR A 148 13.09 -1.77 13.70
CA THR A 148 13.58 -2.90 12.92
C THR A 148 12.45 -3.78 12.38
N ASP A 149 11.32 -3.80 13.06
CA ASP A 149 10.10 -4.51 12.68
C ASP A 149 8.84 -3.79 13.20
N LEU A 150 7.65 -4.16 12.70
CA LEU A 150 6.40 -3.52 13.11
C LEU A 150 5.93 -3.90 14.51
N TYR A 151 6.31 -5.07 15.01
CA TYR A 151 5.87 -5.53 16.34
C TYR A 151 6.57 -4.81 17.47
N THR A 152 7.81 -4.38 17.24
CA THR A 152 8.62 -3.65 18.22
C THR A 152 8.59 -2.14 17.99
N SER A 153 7.95 -1.68 16.91
CA SER A 153 7.82 -0.26 16.60
C SER A 153 6.93 0.42 17.62
N GLN A 154 7.43 1.52 18.20
CA GLN A 154 6.66 2.33 19.15
C GLN A 154 5.50 3.06 18.49
N ARG A 155 5.63 3.36 17.18
CA ARG A 155 4.59 4.02 16.39
C ARG A 155 4.75 3.74 14.92
N TYR A 156 3.63 3.66 14.24
CA TYR A 156 3.55 3.68 12.78
C TYR A 156 2.30 4.44 12.35
N THR A 157 2.37 5.03 11.19
CA THR A 157 1.31 5.91 10.67
C THR A 157 0.99 5.54 9.24
N HIS A 158 -0.28 5.34 8.94
CA HIS A 158 -0.80 5.15 7.60
C HIS A 158 -1.47 6.45 7.13
N LEU A 159 -1.02 6.98 6.01
CA LEU A 159 -1.62 8.13 5.34
C LEU A 159 -2.75 7.65 4.45
N ILE A 160 -3.96 8.13 4.71
CA ILE A 160 -5.15 7.74 3.95
C ILE A 160 -5.67 8.97 3.22
N ARG A 161 -5.64 8.95 1.89
CA ARG A 161 -6.27 9.98 1.08
C ARG A 161 -7.73 9.62 0.87
N MET A 162 -8.62 10.51 1.22
CA MET A 162 -10.05 10.28 1.21
C MET A 162 -10.81 11.50 0.68
N PRO A 163 -11.75 11.34 -0.26
CA PRO A 163 -12.65 12.41 -0.66
C PRO A 163 -13.47 12.90 0.54
N ARG A 164 -13.73 14.20 0.62
CA ARG A 164 -14.52 14.81 1.71
C ARG A 164 -15.92 14.19 1.86
N ASN A 165 -16.52 13.80 0.74
CA ASN A 165 -17.82 13.13 0.77
C ASN A 165 -17.77 11.79 1.53
N ASP A 166 -16.72 11.01 1.35
CA ASP A 166 -16.57 9.73 2.06
C ASP A 166 -16.26 9.96 3.54
N PHE A 167 -15.45 10.97 3.88
CA PHE A 167 -15.26 11.38 5.25
C PHE A 167 -16.61 11.74 5.94
N ASN A 168 -17.44 12.54 5.27
CA ASN A 168 -18.76 12.92 5.78
C ASN A 168 -19.68 11.70 5.99
N LYS A 169 -19.60 10.66 5.14
CA LYS A 169 -20.33 9.41 5.35
C LYS A 169 -19.88 8.69 6.63
N TYR A 170 -18.57 8.65 6.90
CA TYR A 170 -18.06 8.06 8.15
C TYR A 170 -18.45 8.86 9.38
N VAL A 171 -18.48 10.20 9.27
CA VAL A 171 -19.02 11.07 10.35
C VAL A 171 -20.51 10.80 10.58
N ALA A 172 -21.31 10.70 9.51
CA ALA A 172 -22.74 10.41 9.61
C ALA A 172 -23.01 9.00 10.18
N ALA A 173 -22.14 8.04 9.91
CA ALA A 173 -22.19 6.69 10.48
C ALA A 173 -21.71 6.63 11.94
N GLY A 174 -21.17 7.74 12.49
CA GLY A 174 -20.66 7.80 13.86
C GLY A 174 -19.27 7.18 14.07
N TRP A 175 -18.53 6.93 12.99
CA TRP A 175 -17.18 6.34 13.03
C TRP A 175 -16.11 7.40 13.26
N TYR A 176 -16.33 8.62 12.71
CA TYR A 176 -15.45 9.75 12.89
C TYR A 176 -16.17 10.88 13.62
N LEU A 177 -15.42 11.64 14.38
CA LEU A 177 -15.92 12.87 15.00
C LEU A 177 -16.01 13.96 13.92
N ASN A 178 -17.06 14.76 13.99
CA ASN A 178 -17.17 15.97 13.17
C ASN A 178 -16.22 17.03 13.73
N SER A 179 -14.96 16.99 13.30
CA SER A 179 -14.00 18.05 13.58
C SER A 179 -13.98 19.04 12.43
N GLU A 180 -13.95 20.34 12.75
CA GLU A 180 -13.67 21.34 11.73
C GLU A 180 -12.28 21.08 11.16
N TYR A 181 -12.23 20.72 9.87
CA TYR A 181 -10.99 20.55 9.14
C TYR A 181 -10.31 21.92 9.03
N SER A 182 -9.20 22.11 9.70
CA SER A 182 -8.29 23.22 9.42
C SER A 182 -7.43 22.81 8.20
N GLY A 183 -7.84 23.26 7.05
CA GLY A 183 -7.41 22.77 5.75
C GLY A 183 -6.01 23.15 5.26
N ASP A 184 -5.02 23.22 6.12
CA ASP A 184 -3.64 23.13 5.70
C ASP A 184 -3.29 21.64 5.54
N GLY A 185 -3.75 21.07 4.44
CA GLY A 185 -3.28 19.78 4.00
C GLY A 185 -1.75 19.79 3.97
N ILE A 186 -1.13 18.65 4.23
CA ILE A 186 0.28 18.47 3.93
C ILE A 186 0.39 18.74 2.43
N ASP A 187 0.76 20.00 2.11
CA ASP A 187 1.02 20.39 0.72
C ASP A 187 2.24 19.56 0.27
N PRO A 188 2.09 18.66 -0.67
CA PRO A 188 3.22 18.00 -1.28
C PRO A 188 3.89 19.02 -2.22
N SER A 189 4.47 20.07 -1.63
CA SER A 189 5.27 21.04 -2.38
C SER A 189 6.50 20.32 -2.93
N GLY A 190 6.43 19.89 -4.17
CA GLY A 190 7.49 19.22 -4.90
C GLY A 190 6.96 18.13 -5.81
N ASP A 191 7.84 17.62 -6.62
CA ASP A 191 7.66 16.50 -7.53
C ASP A 191 7.17 15.26 -6.75
N THR A 192 5.86 15.04 -6.74
CA THR A 192 5.25 13.92 -6.02
C THR A 192 5.35 12.66 -6.86
N THR A 193 5.22 11.50 -6.23
CA THR A 193 5.13 10.21 -6.96
C THR A 193 3.93 10.19 -7.91
N GLU A 194 2.86 10.89 -7.56
CA GLU A 194 1.64 11.04 -8.35
C GLU A 194 1.88 11.83 -9.63
N ASP A 195 2.70 12.89 -9.57
CA ASP A 195 3.09 13.65 -10.75
C ASP A 195 3.91 12.79 -11.72
N ILE A 196 4.78 11.93 -11.20
CA ILE A 196 5.57 10.98 -12.00
C ILE A 196 4.66 9.89 -12.60
N GLU A 197 3.67 9.42 -11.86
CA GLU A 197 2.67 8.44 -12.32
C GLU A 197 1.63 9.07 -13.28
N GLY A 198 1.72 10.38 -13.56
CA GLY A 198 0.80 11.11 -14.44
C GLY A 198 -0.59 11.30 -13.86
N VAL A 199 -0.72 11.20 -12.55
CA VAL A 199 -1.96 11.44 -11.81
C VAL A 199 -1.92 12.85 -11.27
N ASP A 200 -2.78 13.75 -11.81
CA ASP A 200 -2.95 15.08 -11.26
C ASP A 200 -3.95 15.06 -10.11
N PRO A 201 -3.49 15.13 -8.84
CA PRO A 201 -4.37 15.09 -7.69
C PRO A 201 -5.26 16.34 -7.57
N TYR A 202 -4.93 17.42 -8.30
CA TYR A 202 -5.66 18.68 -8.26
C TYR A 202 -6.68 18.84 -9.40
N SER A 203 -6.71 17.91 -10.35
CA SER A 203 -7.67 17.96 -11.47
C SER A 203 -9.10 17.62 -11.08
N ASN A 204 -9.33 17.06 -9.90
CA ASN A 204 -10.66 16.73 -9.38
C ASN A 204 -11.17 17.87 -8.49
N SER A 205 -12.39 18.33 -8.78
CA SER A 205 -13.15 19.30 -8.00
C SER A 205 -13.55 18.82 -6.59
N ASP A 206 -13.26 17.57 -6.25
CA ASP A 206 -13.53 17.00 -4.95
C ASP A 206 -12.31 17.24 -4.02
N GLU A 207 -12.52 18.06 -2.98
CA GLU A 207 -11.55 18.26 -1.93
C GLU A 207 -11.12 16.92 -1.34
N THR A 208 -9.88 16.53 -1.59
CA THR A 208 -9.29 15.32 -1.01
C THR A 208 -8.67 15.66 0.33
N MET A 209 -9.02 14.91 1.35
CA MET A 209 -8.47 15.02 2.71
C MET A 209 -7.42 13.95 2.95
N THR A 210 -6.34 14.32 3.62
CA THR A 210 -5.36 13.35 4.10
C THR A 210 -5.61 13.06 5.58
N LEU A 211 -5.95 11.82 5.88
CA LEU A 211 -6.11 11.33 7.24
C LEU A 211 -4.83 10.60 7.67
N LEU A 212 -4.45 10.80 8.93
CA LEU A 212 -3.34 10.09 9.56
C LEU A 212 -3.92 9.06 10.54
N GLU A 213 -3.84 7.79 10.16
CA GLU A 213 -4.16 6.68 11.07
C GLU A 213 -2.87 6.28 11.78
N MET A 214 -2.73 6.67 13.03
CA MET A 214 -1.53 6.42 13.81
C MET A 214 -1.80 5.37 14.89
N HIS A 215 -0.95 4.35 14.92
CA HIS A 215 -0.88 3.38 15.99
C HIS A 215 0.36 3.70 16.83
N VAL A 216 0.17 3.86 18.14
CA VAL A 216 1.23 4.30 19.06
C VAL A 216 1.03 3.64 20.42
N TYR A 217 2.15 3.23 21.01
CA TYR A 217 2.18 2.87 22.43
C TYR A 217 2.31 4.17 23.24
N ASP A 218 1.29 4.51 24.00
CA ASP A 218 1.26 5.72 24.82
C ASP A 218 0.74 5.40 26.23
N SER A 219 1.04 6.27 27.17
CA SER A 219 0.55 6.18 28.56
C SER A 219 -0.69 7.01 28.71
N PHE A 220 -1.84 6.37 28.91
CA PHE A 220 -3.11 7.03 29.19
C PHE A 220 -3.44 6.89 30.67
N ASP A 221 -3.56 8.01 31.42
CA ASP A 221 -4.10 8.11 32.78
C ASP A 221 -3.62 7.00 33.75
N GLY A 222 -2.33 6.71 33.76
CA GLY A 222 -1.72 5.72 34.64
C GLY A 222 -1.71 4.28 34.13
N ILE A 223 -2.07 4.06 32.86
CA ILE A 223 -1.89 2.78 32.17
C ILE A 223 -0.70 2.94 31.20
N ASP A 224 0.47 2.48 31.64
CA ASP A 224 1.67 2.50 30.81
C ASP A 224 1.58 1.46 29.70
N GLY A 225 1.88 1.87 28.45
CA GLY A 225 1.95 0.98 27.30
C GLY A 225 0.59 0.48 26.77
N ALA A 226 -0.49 1.22 26.95
CA ALA A 226 -1.77 0.92 26.33
C ALA A 226 -1.73 1.27 24.83
N GLU A 227 -2.25 0.38 23.98
CA GLU A 227 -2.53 0.62 22.57
C GLU A 227 -3.83 1.38 22.36
#